data_84b376a6807de062d5e8da404731f55a
#
_entry.id   84b376a6807de062d5e8da404731f55a
#
_cell.length_a   1.000
_cell.length_b   1.000
_cell.length_c   1.000
_cell.angle_alpha   90.00
_cell.angle_beta   90.00
_cell.angle_gamma   90.00
#
_symmetry.space_group_name_H-M   'P 1'
#
loop_
_entity.id
_entity.type
_entity.pdbx_description
1 polymer ?
#
loop_
_entity_poly.entity_id
_entity_poly.type
_entity_poly.pdbx_seq_one_letter_code
_entity_poly.pdbx_strand_id
1 'polypeptide(L)'
;MSRGECRAFYTLQILFEIEARKHYAEDSLLILDDIADSFDYKNKYAIIEYLADVCKDSRFKIILLTHNFDFYRTVASRLGLKKSVFMAIHDTSGGIKCKIGQYRKDVFQHFSKRANEKRVFIGLLPFVRNIIEYSKGEQSDETSA
;
A
#
# COMPACT_ATOMS: atom_id res chain seq x y z
N MET A 1 11.64 -12.71 22.73
CA MET A 1 10.71 -12.02 21.84
C MET A 1 10.95 -12.50 20.40
N SER A 2 9.89 -12.88 19.70
CA SER A 2 9.96 -13.18 18.27
C SER A 2 10.20 -11.89 17.47
N ARG A 3 10.64 -12.01 16.20
CA ARG A 3 10.80 -10.83 15.33
C ARG A 3 9.49 -10.04 15.17
N GLY A 4 8.35 -10.72 15.15
CA GLY A 4 7.04 -10.09 15.06
C GLY A 4 6.69 -9.29 16.31
N GLU A 5 6.95 -9.85 17.49
CA GLU A 5 6.73 -9.15 18.77
C GLU A 5 7.60 -7.89 18.91
N CYS A 6 8.87 -7.95 18.48
CA CYS A 6 9.74 -6.77 18.48
C CYS A 6 9.18 -5.67 17.57
N ARG A 7 8.73 -6.03 16.35
CA ARG A 7 8.14 -5.05 15.42
C ARG A 7 6.85 -4.43 15.96
N ALA A 8 5.97 -5.25 16.55
CA ALA A 8 4.76 -4.76 17.19
C ALA A 8 5.07 -3.79 18.34
N PHE A 9 6.08 -4.12 19.16
CA PHE A 9 6.53 -3.27 20.25
C PHE A 9 7.05 -1.91 19.75
N TYR A 10 7.90 -1.89 18.73
CA TYR A 10 8.38 -0.64 18.12
C TYR A 10 7.23 0.20 17.56
N THR A 11 6.25 -0.43 16.95
CA THR A 11 5.11 0.33 16.44
C THR A 11 4.28 0.94 17.57
N LEU A 12 4.06 0.20 18.67
CA LEU A 12 3.40 0.76 19.86
C LEU A 12 4.17 1.96 20.41
N GLN A 13 5.50 1.90 20.47
CA GLN A 13 6.30 3.05 20.90
C GLN A 13 6.08 4.27 20.01
N ILE A 14 6.03 4.09 18.68
CA ILE A 14 5.72 5.19 17.75
C ILE A 14 4.33 5.76 18.02
N LEU A 15 3.32 4.92 18.24
CA LEU A 15 1.96 5.39 18.56
C LEU A 15 1.92 6.20 19.84
N PHE A 16 2.59 5.75 20.90
CA PHE A 16 2.70 6.51 22.16
C PHE A 16 3.42 7.85 21.97
N GLU A 17 4.49 7.89 21.18
CA GLU A 17 5.20 9.13 20.87
C GLU A 17 4.30 10.11 20.10
N ILE A 18 3.50 9.64 19.15
CA ILE A 18 2.53 10.47 18.43
C ILE A 18 1.50 11.05 19.39
N GLU A 19 0.95 10.23 20.30
CA GLU A 19 -0.03 10.71 21.28
C GLU A 19 0.58 11.74 22.25
N ALA A 20 1.82 11.53 22.69
CA ALA A 20 2.52 12.51 23.53
C ALA A 20 2.70 13.85 22.79
N ARG A 21 3.11 13.83 21.50
CA ARG A 21 3.27 15.04 20.68
C ARG A 21 1.95 15.77 20.42
N LYS A 22 0.85 15.03 20.25
CA LYS A 22 -0.48 15.62 20.19
C LYS A 22 -0.81 16.38 21.48
N HIS A 23 -0.47 15.80 22.64
CA HIS A 23 -0.71 16.43 23.94
C HIS A 23 0.09 17.72 24.13
N TYR A 24 1.35 17.74 23.72
CA TYR A 24 2.23 18.93 23.83
C TYR A 24 2.05 19.93 22.68
N ALA A 25 1.14 19.67 21.74
CA ALA A 25 0.84 20.53 20.60
C ALA A 25 2.06 20.86 19.71
N GLU A 26 2.96 19.88 19.54
CA GLU A 26 4.19 20.02 18.75
C GLU A 26 3.97 19.74 17.27
N ASP A 27 4.56 20.57 16.40
CA ASP A 27 4.66 20.29 14.98
C ASP A 27 5.60 19.11 14.74
N SER A 28 5.14 18.13 13.97
CA SER A 28 5.86 16.86 13.82
C SER A 28 5.86 16.36 12.39
N LEU A 29 7.01 15.87 11.94
CA LEU A 29 7.15 15.10 10.71
C LEU A 29 7.35 13.62 11.06
N LEU A 30 6.40 12.79 10.65
CA LEU A 30 6.46 11.34 10.84
C LEU A 30 6.94 10.69 9.55
N ILE A 31 8.02 9.93 9.63
CA ILE A 31 8.51 9.09 8.51
C ILE A 31 8.29 7.63 8.91
N LEU A 32 7.38 6.97 8.21
CA LEU A 32 6.96 5.60 8.47
C LEU A 32 7.42 4.70 7.32
N ASP A 33 8.36 3.81 7.60
CA ASP A 33 8.95 2.93 6.62
C ASP A 33 8.46 1.49 6.84
N ASP A 34 7.82 0.93 5.80
CA ASP A 34 7.32 -0.45 5.73
C ASP A 34 6.55 -0.95 6.97
N ILE A 35 5.76 -0.05 7.60
CA ILE A 35 4.98 -0.41 8.78
C ILE A 35 3.97 -1.55 8.51
N ALA A 36 3.57 -1.73 7.25
CA ALA A 36 2.65 -2.78 6.84
C ALA A 36 3.16 -4.20 7.15
N ASP A 37 4.47 -4.40 7.06
CA ASP A 37 5.09 -5.71 7.26
C ASP A 37 5.18 -6.12 8.74
N SER A 38 4.89 -5.17 9.64
CA SER A 38 4.90 -5.39 11.08
C SER A 38 3.59 -5.94 11.61
N PHE A 39 2.52 -5.96 10.80
CA PHE A 39 1.19 -6.33 11.23
C PHE A 39 0.60 -7.44 10.38
N ASP A 40 -0.22 -8.28 11.03
CA ASP A 40 -1.13 -9.18 10.34
C ASP A 40 -2.24 -8.40 9.60
N TYR A 41 -2.99 -9.09 8.77
CA TYR A 41 -4.01 -8.47 7.90
C TYR A 41 -5.04 -7.64 8.68
N LYS A 42 -5.48 -8.10 9.86
CA LYS A 42 -6.49 -7.40 10.67
C LYS A 42 -5.96 -6.09 11.26
N ASN A 43 -4.72 -6.11 11.73
CA ASN A 43 -4.09 -4.96 12.39
C ASN A 43 -3.67 -3.88 11.38
N LYS A 44 -3.46 -4.23 10.09
CA LYS A 44 -3.18 -3.25 9.03
C LYS A 44 -4.28 -2.20 8.88
N TYR A 45 -5.54 -2.60 8.99
CA TYR A 45 -6.66 -1.64 8.91
C TYR A 45 -6.70 -0.70 10.11
N ALA A 46 -6.46 -1.21 11.32
CA ALA A 46 -6.45 -0.37 12.52
C ALA A 46 -5.39 0.74 12.44
N ILE A 47 -4.19 0.42 11.95
CA ILE A 47 -3.13 1.42 11.78
C ILE A 47 -3.47 2.46 10.72
N ILE A 48 -4.14 2.06 9.62
CA ILE A 48 -4.56 3.00 8.58
C ILE A 48 -5.61 3.97 9.11
N GLU A 49 -6.58 3.49 9.90
CA GLU A 49 -7.58 4.36 10.54
C GLU A 49 -6.92 5.33 11.53
N TYR A 50 -5.99 4.84 12.32
CA TYR A 50 -5.23 5.70 13.23
C TYR A 50 -4.44 6.79 12.48
N LEU A 51 -3.74 6.43 11.41
CA LEU A 51 -3.02 7.40 10.59
C LEU A 51 -3.98 8.39 9.91
N ALA A 52 -5.18 7.94 9.51
CA ALA A 52 -6.21 8.82 8.98
C ALA A 52 -6.66 9.87 10.01
N ASP A 53 -6.74 9.49 11.27
CA ASP A 53 -7.05 10.42 12.37
C ASP A 53 -5.89 11.38 12.65
N VAL A 54 -4.66 10.89 12.66
CA VAL A 54 -3.47 11.75 12.82
C VAL A 54 -3.37 12.79 11.69
N CYS A 55 -3.70 12.42 10.45
CA CYS A 55 -3.70 13.33 9.30
C CYS A 55 -4.73 14.48 9.41
N LYS A 56 -5.73 14.39 10.28
CA LYS A 56 -6.69 15.47 10.51
C LYS A 56 -6.08 16.64 11.28
N ASP A 57 -5.04 16.37 12.05
CA ASP A 57 -4.30 17.41 12.77
C ASP A 57 -3.22 18.00 11.87
N SER A 58 -3.36 19.28 11.52
CA SER A 58 -2.47 19.99 10.59
C SER A 58 -1.01 20.07 11.04
N ARG A 59 -0.75 19.87 12.33
CA ARG A 59 0.60 19.84 12.92
C ARG A 59 1.39 18.61 12.51
N PHE A 60 0.71 17.53 12.14
CA PHE A 60 1.39 16.31 11.70
C PHE A 60 1.53 16.28 10.17
N LYS A 61 2.76 16.09 9.71
CA LYS A 61 3.08 15.76 8.33
C LYS A 61 3.57 14.33 8.28
N ILE A 62 3.03 13.53 7.37
CA ILE A 62 3.34 12.09 7.31
C ILE A 62 3.96 11.78 5.96
N ILE A 63 5.13 11.14 5.97
CA ILE A 63 5.73 10.47 4.83
C ILE A 63 5.63 8.98 5.07
N LEU A 64 4.86 8.28 4.24
CA LEU A 64 4.70 6.84 4.30
C LEU A 64 5.47 6.21 3.15
N LEU A 65 6.46 5.38 3.49
CA LEU A 65 7.23 4.60 2.54
C LEU A 65 6.73 3.16 2.58
N THR A 66 6.49 2.54 1.44
CA THR A 66 6.11 1.13 1.37
C THR A 66 6.42 0.54 0.01
N HIS A 67 6.85 -0.70 -0.01
CA HIS A 67 6.97 -1.52 -1.20
C HIS A 67 5.74 -2.43 -1.40
N ASN A 68 4.84 -2.50 -0.41
CA ASN A 68 3.64 -3.34 -0.44
C ASN A 68 2.51 -2.62 -1.18
N PHE A 69 2.20 -3.10 -2.39
CA PHE A 69 1.20 -2.49 -3.26
C PHE A 69 -0.23 -2.54 -2.69
N ASP A 70 -0.61 -3.59 -1.97
CA ASP A 70 -1.94 -3.71 -1.39
C ASP A 70 -2.13 -2.74 -0.21
N PHE A 71 -1.08 -2.57 0.60
CA PHE A 71 -1.08 -1.56 1.64
C PHE A 71 -1.20 -0.15 1.05
N TYR A 72 -0.39 0.16 0.03
CA TYR A 72 -0.48 1.42 -0.70
C TYR A 72 -1.90 1.69 -1.22
N ARG A 73 -2.52 0.70 -1.89
CA ARG A 73 -3.89 0.84 -2.40
C ARG A 73 -4.89 1.18 -1.31
N THR A 74 -4.80 0.49 -0.17
CA THR A 74 -5.71 0.66 0.96
C THR A 74 -5.56 2.05 1.56
N VAL A 75 -4.33 2.48 1.82
CA VAL A 75 -4.02 3.83 2.32
C VAL A 75 -4.49 4.91 1.34
N ALA A 76 -4.12 4.79 0.07
CA ALA A 76 -4.48 5.77 -0.96
C ALA A 76 -6.00 5.91 -1.13
N SER A 77 -6.73 4.79 -1.07
CA SER A 77 -8.20 4.78 -1.12
C SER A 77 -8.81 5.40 0.13
N ARG A 78 -8.30 5.03 1.31
CA ARG A 78 -8.86 5.48 2.60
C ARG A 78 -8.63 6.96 2.86
N LEU A 79 -7.42 7.46 2.57
CA LEU A 79 -7.05 8.85 2.75
C LEU A 79 -7.41 9.74 1.55
N GLY A 80 -7.97 9.19 0.49
CA GLY A 80 -8.34 9.94 -0.71
C GLY A 80 -7.14 10.59 -1.42
N LEU A 81 -5.96 9.99 -1.35
CA LEU A 81 -4.72 10.54 -1.88
C LEU A 81 -4.76 10.57 -3.41
N LYS A 82 -4.76 11.75 -4.01
CA LYS A 82 -4.79 11.92 -5.47
C LYS A 82 -3.48 12.46 -6.04
N LYS A 83 -2.81 13.36 -5.34
CA LYS A 83 -1.61 14.07 -5.82
C LYS A 83 -0.38 13.89 -4.94
N SER A 84 -0.54 13.32 -3.76
CA SER A 84 0.53 13.14 -2.76
C SER A 84 1.15 11.75 -2.80
N VAL A 85 1.03 11.07 -3.93
CA VAL A 85 1.57 9.72 -4.12
C VAL A 85 2.70 9.77 -5.12
N PHE A 86 3.84 9.19 -4.75
CA PHE A 86 5.03 9.14 -5.58
C PHE A 86 5.53 7.70 -5.70
N MET A 87 6.03 7.37 -6.87
CA MET A 87 6.73 6.12 -7.14
C MET A 87 8.22 6.41 -7.26
N ALA A 88 9.04 5.83 -6.39
CA ALA A 88 10.49 5.88 -6.48
C ALA A 88 10.97 4.86 -7.53
N ILE A 89 11.79 5.31 -8.47
CA ILE A 89 12.32 4.48 -9.56
C ILE A 89 13.83 4.69 -9.59
N HIS A 90 14.58 3.58 -9.68
CA HIS A 90 16.02 3.67 -9.95
C HIS A 90 16.26 4.21 -11.36
N ASP A 91 17.12 5.22 -11.45
CA ASP A 91 17.61 5.72 -12.72
C ASP A 91 18.82 4.89 -13.19
N THR A 92 18.99 4.80 -14.50
CA THR A 92 20.16 4.15 -15.12
C THR A 92 21.52 4.77 -14.71
N SER A 93 21.50 6.01 -14.24
CA SER A 93 22.66 6.71 -13.68
C SER A 93 22.95 6.41 -12.19
N GLY A 94 22.20 5.47 -11.56
CA GLY A 94 22.35 5.12 -10.15
C GLY A 94 21.64 6.04 -9.17
N GLY A 95 20.89 7.04 -9.66
CA GLY A 95 20.04 7.91 -8.84
C GLY A 95 18.62 7.36 -8.60
N ILE A 96 17.88 8.03 -7.72
CA ILE A 96 16.46 7.76 -7.48
C ILE A 96 15.63 8.90 -8.06
N LYS A 97 14.69 8.59 -8.93
CA LYS A 97 13.70 9.53 -9.46
C LYS A 97 12.33 9.25 -8.88
N CYS A 98 11.66 10.29 -8.38
CA CYS A 98 10.27 10.20 -7.94
C CYS A 98 9.33 10.63 -9.07
N LYS A 99 8.40 9.76 -9.44
CA LYS A 99 7.32 10.06 -10.38
C LYS A 99 5.98 10.08 -9.62
N ILE A 100 5.07 10.96 -10.03
CA ILE A 100 3.72 10.98 -9.47
C ILE A 100 3.06 9.64 -9.75
N GLY A 101 2.62 8.96 -8.68
CA GLY A 101 1.91 7.71 -8.74
C GLY A 101 0.50 7.92 -9.27
N GLN A 102 0.08 7.09 -10.20
CA GLN A 102 -1.31 7.08 -10.69
C GLN A 102 -2.06 5.92 -10.02
N TYR A 103 -2.96 6.24 -9.10
CA TYR A 103 -3.90 5.26 -8.60
C TYR A 103 -5.10 5.15 -9.55
N ARG A 104 -5.35 3.95 -10.06
CA ARG A 104 -6.54 3.66 -10.85
C ARG A 104 -7.50 2.81 -10.02
N LYS A 105 -8.66 3.36 -9.71
CA LYS A 105 -9.70 2.67 -8.92
C LYS A 105 -10.16 1.36 -9.54
N ASP A 106 -10.17 1.32 -10.87
CA ASP A 106 -10.67 0.18 -11.63
C ASP A 106 -9.61 -0.31 -12.63
N VAL A 107 -8.63 -1.02 -12.08
CA VAL A 107 -7.52 -1.62 -12.84
C VAL A 107 -8.06 -2.63 -13.84
N PHE A 108 -9.11 -3.38 -13.47
CA PHE A 108 -9.77 -4.37 -14.29
C PHE A 108 -10.41 -3.79 -15.53
N GLN A 109 -11.26 -2.79 -15.32
CA GLN A 109 -11.95 -2.13 -16.41
C GLN A 109 -10.96 -1.44 -17.38
N HIS A 110 -9.84 -0.96 -16.84
CA HIS A 110 -8.79 -0.37 -17.67
C HIS A 110 -8.08 -1.42 -18.52
N PHE A 111 -7.74 -2.57 -17.95
CA PHE A 111 -7.05 -3.63 -18.67
C PHE A 111 -7.98 -4.38 -19.61
N SER A 112 -9.24 -4.61 -19.25
CA SER A 112 -10.20 -5.28 -20.14
C SER A 112 -10.45 -4.47 -21.43
N LYS A 113 -10.52 -3.15 -21.33
CA LYS A 113 -10.65 -2.27 -22.52
C LYS A 113 -9.41 -2.28 -23.42
N ARG A 114 -8.27 -2.73 -22.92
CA ARG A 114 -6.99 -2.78 -23.63
C ARG A 114 -6.47 -4.20 -23.81
N ALA A 115 -7.34 -5.21 -23.64
CA ALA A 115 -6.97 -6.63 -23.79
C ALA A 115 -6.44 -6.99 -25.19
N ASN A 116 -6.76 -6.20 -26.22
CA ASN A 116 -6.21 -6.36 -27.57
C ASN A 116 -4.72 -5.98 -27.69
N GLU A 117 -4.16 -5.26 -26.71
CA GLU A 117 -2.73 -4.95 -26.67
C GLU A 117 -1.94 -6.16 -26.15
N LYS A 118 -1.00 -6.69 -26.95
CA LYS A 118 -0.19 -7.88 -26.59
C LYS A 118 0.37 -7.86 -25.16
N ARG A 119 0.93 -6.74 -24.75
CA ARG A 119 1.52 -6.59 -23.39
C ARG A 119 0.47 -6.67 -22.29
N VAL A 120 -0.69 -6.08 -22.50
CA VAL A 120 -1.80 -6.09 -21.54
C VAL A 120 -2.39 -7.49 -21.46
N PHE A 121 -2.61 -8.14 -22.61
CA PHE A 121 -3.10 -9.52 -22.67
C PHE A 121 -2.20 -10.48 -21.89
N ILE A 122 -0.89 -10.47 -22.18
CA ILE A 122 0.08 -11.33 -21.48
C ILE A 122 0.09 -11.05 -19.96
N GLY A 123 0.02 -9.78 -19.56
CA GLY A 123 -0.02 -9.40 -18.15
C GLY A 123 -1.32 -9.80 -17.43
N LEU A 124 -2.43 -10.00 -18.17
CA LEU A 124 -3.70 -10.46 -17.62
C LEU A 124 -3.77 -11.98 -17.43
N LEU A 125 -2.98 -12.76 -18.16
CA LEU A 125 -3.06 -14.23 -18.13
C LEU A 125 -2.94 -14.83 -16.71
N PRO A 126 -1.93 -14.48 -15.88
CA PRO A 126 -1.81 -15.02 -14.53
C PRO A 126 -3.02 -14.68 -13.66
N PHE A 127 -3.59 -13.50 -13.89
CA PHE A 127 -4.72 -13.03 -13.13
C PHE A 127 -6.02 -13.74 -13.52
N VAL A 128 -6.28 -13.91 -14.82
CA VAL A 128 -7.43 -14.67 -15.33
C VAL A 128 -7.35 -16.12 -14.87
N ARG A 129 -6.15 -16.73 -14.96
CA ARG A 129 -5.90 -18.08 -14.43
C ARG A 129 -6.29 -18.19 -12.97
N ASN A 130 -5.80 -17.29 -12.11
CA ASN A 130 -6.12 -17.32 -10.69
C ASN A 130 -7.63 -17.20 -10.43
N ILE A 131 -8.35 -16.34 -11.18
CA ILE A 131 -9.81 -16.24 -11.05
C ILE A 131 -10.49 -17.57 -11.42
N ILE A 132 -10.07 -18.21 -12.51
CA ILE A 132 -10.64 -19.49 -12.96
C ILE A 132 -10.36 -20.55 -11.89
N GLU A 133 -9.14 -20.65 -11.38
CA GLU A 133 -8.75 -21.56 -10.31
C GLU A 133 -9.63 -21.38 -9.06
N TYR A 134 -9.82 -20.13 -8.60
CA TYR A 134 -10.66 -19.84 -7.44
C TYR A 134 -12.15 -20.08 -7.68
N SER A 135 -12.64 -19.92 -8.90
CA SER A 135 -14.06 -20.05 -9.20
C SER A 135 -14.49 -21.46 -9.60
N LYS A 136 -13.63 -22.22 -10.28
CA LYS A 136 -13.94 -23.54 -10.85
C LYS A 136 -13.14 -24.70 -10.26
N GLY A 137 -12.08 -24.42 -9.49
CA GLY A 137 -11.16 -25.40 -8.93
C GLY A 137 -10.06 -25.84 -9.91
N GLU A 138 -9.09 -26.60 -9.40
CA GLU A 138 -7.87 -27.00 -10.15
C GLU A 138 -8.14 -27.96 -11.34
N GLN A 139 -9.32 -28.57 -11.41
CA GLN A 139 -9.67 -29.60 -12.41
C GLN A 139 -10.42 -29.06 -13.64
N SER A 140 -10.50 -27.75 -13.80
CA SER A 140 -11.16 -27.21 -15.00
C SER A 140 -10.18 -27.15 -16.18
N ASP A 141 -10.62 -27.61 -17.37
CA ASP A 141 -9.84 -27.56 -18.62
C ASP A 141 -9.39 -26.13 -18.98
N GLU A 142 -10.06 -25.12 -18.45
CA GLU A 142 -9.76 -23.70 -18.66
C GLU A 142 -8.55 -23.20 -17.84
N THR A 143 -8.08 -23.98 -16.87
CA THR A 143 -6.90 -23.68 -16.04
C THR A 143 -5.59 -24.19 -16.69
N SER A 144 -5.71 -25.12 -17.64
CA SER A 144 -4.59 -25.83 -18.30
C SER A 144 -4.16 -25.22 -19.62
N ALA A 145 -4.73 -24.12 -20.07
CA ALA A 145 -4.45 -23.45 -21.34
C ALA A 145 -3.40 -22.34 -21.24
#